data_a139c557d5733c6ec1761409e4692e5a
#
_entry.id   a139c557d5733c6ec1761409e4692e5a
#
_cell.length_a   1.000
_cell.length_b   1.000
_cell.length_c   1.000
_cell.angle_alpha   90.00
_cell.angle_beta   90.00
_cell.angle_gamma   90.00
#
_symmetry.space_group_name_H-M   'P 1'
#
loop_
_entity.id
_entity.type
_entity.pdbx_description
1 polymer ?
#
loop_
_entity_poly.entity_id
_entity_poly.type
_entity_poly.pdbx_seq_one_letter_code
_entity_poly.pdbx_strand_id
1 'polypeptide(L)'
;KRTVLLADAISGADQRQRRTLIDMFSSQSRGDDDVRRCIELFEGTGAIDRSRRRIRALWQGTLHAIGDLRLSPQDERTLTEACMRFIPIIKA
;
A
#
# COMPACT_ATOMS: atom_id res chain seq x y z
N LYS A 1 -2.78 11.67 1.18
CA LYS A 1 -3.28 10.48 1.82
C LYS A 1 -3.56 9.37 0.82
N ARG A 2 -4.37 9.67 -0.16
CA ARG A 2 -4.66 8.73 -1.25
C ARG A 2 -3.73 8.91 -2.43
N THR A 3 -2.82 9.86 -2.32
CA THR A 3 -2.07 10.37 -3.46
C THR A 3 -1.07 9.37 -4.03
N VAL A 4 -0.39 8.60 -3.17
CA VAL A 4 0.61 7.65 -3.67
C VAL A 4 -0.06 6.53 -4.45
N LEU A 5 -1.12 5.94 -3.91
CA LEU A 5 -1.83 4.87 -4.58
C LEU A 5 -2.51 5.37 -5.85
N LEU A 6 -3.12 6.54 -5.80
CA LEU A 6 -3.77 7.14 -6.95
C LEU A 6 -2.75 7.47 -8.05
N ALA A 7 -1.63 8.07 -7.69
CA ALA A 7 -0.59 8.40 -8.66
C ALA A 7 -0.03 7.14 -9.31
N ASP A 8 0.20 6.09 -8.53
CA ASP A 8 0.68 4.81 -9.05
C ASP A 8 -0.35 4.18 -9.99
N ALA A 9 -1.63 4.23 -9.62
CA ALA A 9 -2.69 3.69 -10.47
C ALA A 9 -2.77 4.45 -11.80
N ILE A 10 -2.70 5.77 -11.75
CA ILE A 10 -2.73 6.60 -12.96
C ILE A 10 -1.54 6.30 -13.85
N SER A 11 -0.37 6.15 -13.25
CA SER A 11 0.85 5.85 -13.99
C SER A 11 0.78 4.49 -14.68
N GLY A 12 0.15 3.50 -14.06
CA GLY A 12 0.02 2.16 -14.65
C GLY A 12 -1.24 1.94 -15.46
N ALA A 13 -2.09 2.96 -15.58
CA ALA A 13 -3.38 2.84 -16.25
C ALA A 13 -3.29 3.15 -17.74
N ASP A 14 -4.16 2.53 -18.53
CA ASP A 14 -4.36 2.97 -19.89
C ASP A 14 -5.15 4.29 -19.90
N GLN A 15 -5.35 4.85 -21.09
CA GLN A 15 -5.99 6.15 -21.21
C GLN A 15 -7.43 6.13 -20.68
N ARG A 16 -8.16 5.06 -20.92
CA ARG A 16 -9.53 4.93 -20.46
C ARG A 16 -9.62 4.82 -18.95
N GLN A 17 -8.78 3.99 -18.36
CA GLN A 17 -8.71 3.82 -16.90
C GLN A 17 -8.31 5.10 -16.23
N ARG A 18 -7.35 5.82 -16.81
CA ARG A 18 -6.88 7.09 -16.28
C ARG A 18 -7.99 8.12 -16.24
N ARG A 19 -8.75 8.24 -17.31
CA ARG A 19 -9.87 9.17 -17.37
C ARG A 19 -10.93 8.82 -16.32
N THR A 20 -11.24 7.53 -16.19
CA THR A 20 -12.21 7.08 -15.20
C THR A 20 -11.76 7.44 -13.79
N LEU A 21 -10.49 7.21 -13.46
CA LEU A 21 -9.96 7.54 -12.14
C LEU A 21 -10.01 9.05 -11.88
N ILE A 22 -9.64 9.86 -12.87
CA ILE A 22 -9.66 11.31 -12.72
C ILE A 22 -11.09 11.79 -12.48
N ASP A 23 -12.04 11.28 -13.25
CA ASP A 23 -13.44 11.66 -13.11
C ASP A 23 -13.99 11.29 -11.74
N MET A 24 -13.66 10.09 -11.25
CA MET A 24 -14.13 9.63 -9.95
C MET A 24 -13.59 10.47 -8.81
N PHE A 25 -12.32 10.85 -8.87
CA PHE A 25 -11.72 11.64 -7.81
C PHE A 25 -11.99 13.12 -7.93
N SER A 26 -12.53 13.56 -9.06
CA SER A 26 -13.01 14.95 -9.23
C SER A 26 -14.44 15.12 -8.74
N SER A 27 -15.18 14.02 -8.57
CA SER A 27 -16.56 14.07 -8.10
C SER A 27 -16.61 14.29 -6.60
N GLN A 28 -17.55 15.12 -6.15
CA GLN A 28 -17.76 15.36 -4.72
C GLN A 28 -18.64 14.32 -4.07
N SER A 29 -19.48 13.67 -4.85
CA SER A 29 -20.41 12.65 -4.34
C SER A 29 -19.93 11.27 -4.76
N ARG A 30 -19.78 10.37 -3.80
CA ARG A 30 -19.33 9.01 -4.07
C ARG A 30 -20.24 8.01 -3.40
N GLY A 31 -20.87 7.17 -4.20
CA GLY A 31 -21.66 6.06 -3.70
C GLY A 31 -20.83 4.80 -3.55
N ASP A 32 -21.47 3.75 -3.05
CA ASP A 32 -20.81 2.46 -2.85
C ASP A 32 -20.31 1.86 -4.17
N ASP A 33 -21.04 2.08 -5.25
CA ASP A 33 -20.62 1.59 -6.56
C ASP A 33 -19.35 2.26 -7.04
N ASP A 34 -19.19 3.56 -6.75
CA ASP A 34 -17.99 4.29 -7.11
C ASP A 34 -16.79 3.79 -6.32
N VAL A 35 -16.98 3.49 -5.04
CA VAL A 35 -15.91 2.94 -4.21
C VAL A 35 -15.48 1.58 -4.75
N ARG A 36 -16.44 0.72 -5.11
CA ARG A 36 -16.14 -0.60 -5.66
C ARG A 36 -15.37 -0.49 -6.96
N ARG A 37 -15.81 0.41 -7.85
CA ARG A 37 -15.13 0.62 -9.13
C ARG A 37 -13.72 1.14 -8.94
N CYS A 38 -13.52 2.00 -7.96
CA CYS A 38 -12.21 2.54 -7.62
C CYS A 38 -11.26 1.42 -7.18
N ILE A 39 -11.74 0.53 -6.32
CA ILE A 39 -10.95 -0.62 -5.88
C ILE A 39 -10.59 -1.52 -7.06
N GLU A 40 -11.55 -1.79 -7.93
CA GLU A 40 -11.31 -2.61 -9.12
C GLU A 40 -10.25 -1.99 -10.03
N LEU A 41 -10.27 -0.67 -10.18
CA LEU A 41 -9.28 0.03 -10.99
C LEU A 41 -7.90 -0.03 -10.34
N PHE A 42 -7.82 0.15 -9.02
CA PHE A 42 -6.54 0.03 -8.32
C PHE A 42 -5.97 -1.38 -8.45
N GLU A 43 -6.82 -2.39 -8.36
CA GLU A 43 -6.39 -3.77 -8.57
C GLU A 43 -5.98 -4.01 -10.02
N GLY A 44 -6.80 -3.56 -10.97
CA GLY A 44 -6.57 -3.78 -12.38
C GLY A 44 -5.34 -3.07 -12.93
N THR A 45 -4.96 -1.93 -12.35
CA THR A 45 -3.74 -1.23 -12.74
C THR A 45 -2.50 -1.79 -12.06
N GLY A 46 -2.65 -2.72 -11.13
CA GLY A 46 -1.55 -3.29 -10.38
C GLY A 46 -1.05 -2.42 -9.23
N ALA A 47 -1.73 -1.31 -8.95
CA ALA A 47 -1.28 -0.37 -7.92
C ALA A 47 -1.26 -1.00 -6.53
N ILE A 48 -2.27 -1.82 -6.20
CA ILE A 48 -2.35 -2.48 -4.90
C ILE A 48 -1.20 -3.49 -4.75
N ASP A 49 -0.95 -4.30 -5.77
CA ASP A 49 0.13 -5.28 -5.73
C ASP A 49 1.50 -4.60 -5.63
N ARG A 50 1.69 -3.51 -6.36
CA ARG A 50 2.95 -2.76 -6.28
C ARG A 50 3.14 -2.16 -4.89
N SER A 51 2.07 -1.65 -4.27
CA SER A 51 2.13 -1.11 -2.91
C SER A 51 2.48 -2.19 -1.90
N ARG A 52 1.87 -3.37 -2.04
CA ARG A 52 2.19 -4.50 -1.16
C ARG A 52 3.64 -4.92 -1.27
N ARG A 53 4.16 -5.00 -2.50
CA ARG A 53 5.57 -5.35 -2.71
C ARG A 53 6.50 -4.30 -2.11
N ARG A 54 6.14 -3.02 -2.24
CA ARG A 54 6.93 -1.93 -1.66
C ARG A 54 6.95 -2.02 -0.14
N ILE A 55 5.79 -2.30 0.47
CA ILE A 55 5.69 -2.47 1.93
C ILE A 55 6.54 -3.65 2.38
N ARG A 56 6.49 -4.78 1.67
CA ARG A 56 7.30 -5.93 2.01
C ARG A 56 8.79 -5.65 1.90
N ALA A 57 9.20 -4.93 0.87
CA ALA A 57 10.61 -4.56 0.70
C ALA A 57 11.09 -3.67 1.84
N LEU A 58 10.26 -2.69 2.23
CA LEU A 58 10.57 -1.81 3.35
C LEU A 58 10.63 -2.60 4.66
N TRP A 59 9.71 -3.55 4.83
CA TRP A 59 9.70 -4.39 6.02
C TRP A 59 10.95 -5.26 6.11
N GLN A 60 11.38 -5.85 5.00
CA GLN A 60 12.62 -6.62 4.96
C GLN A 60 13.82 -5.76 5.35
N GLY A 61 13.86 -4.51 4.86
CA GLY A 61 14.89 -3.58 5.25
C GLY A 61 14.86 -3.24 6.73
N THR A 62 13.66 -3.10 7.29
CA THR A 62 13.49 -2.85 8.72
C THR A 62 13.99 -4.02 9.56
N LEU A 63 13.65 -5.25 9.17
CA LEU A 63 14.13 -6.44 9.89
C LEU A 63 15.65 -6.52 9.84
N HIS A 64 16.23 -6.22 8.70
CA HIS A 64 17.67 -6.22 8.56
C HIS A 64 18.32 -5.16 9.47
N ALA A 65 17.75 -3.97 9.50
CA ALA A 65 18.26 -2.90 10.36
C ALA A 65 18.16 -3.26 11.84
N ILE A 66 17.06 -3.92 12.24
CA ILE A 66 16.90 -4.38 13.62
C ILE A 66 18.00 -5.40 13.97
N GLY A 67 18.29 -6.32 13.05
CA GLY A 67 19.36 -7.30 13.24
C GLY A 67 20.72 -6.65 13.43
N ASP A 68 20.98 -5.56 12.72
CA ASP A 68 22.23 -4.83 12.81
C ASP A 68 22.44 -4.14 14.17
N LEU A 69 21.36 -3.89 14.93
CA LEU A 69 21.46 -3.30 16.26
C LEU A 69 22.04 -4.27 17.28
N ARG A 70 22.09 -5.54 16.99
CA ARG A 70 22.66 -6.58 17.84
C ARG A 70 22.06 -6.58 19.26
N LEU A 71 20.74 -6.49 19.30
CA LEU A 71 19.98 -6.55 20.53
C LEU A 71 19.94 -7.99 21.06
N SER A 72 19.58 -8.14 22.36
CA SER A 72 19.29 -9.47 22.87
C SER A 72 18.12 -10.09 22.08
N PRO A 73 18.03 -11.43 22.01
CA PRO A 73 16.90 -12.05 21.28
C PRO A 73 15.54 -11.58 21.79
N GLN A 74 15.42 -11.34 23.09
CA GLN A 74 14.15 -10.86 23.66
C GLN A 74 13.83 -9.46 23.21
N ASP A 75 14.81 -8.56 23.23
CA ASP A 75 14.62 -7.16 22.82
C ASP A 75 14.34 -7.07 21.33
N GLU A 76 15.03 -7.88 20.52
CA GLU A 76 14.79 -7.93 19.10
C GLU A 76 13.36 -8.36 18.79
N ARG A 77 12.87 -9.37 19.50
CA ARG A 77 11.49 -9.84 19.33
C ARG A 77 10.49 -8.77 19.72
N THR A 78 10.73 -8.10 20.85
CA THR A 78 9.85 -7.04 21.32
C THR A 78 9.75 -5.91 20.30
N LEU A 79 10.89 -5.48 19.77
CA LEU A 79 10.93 -4.40 18.80
C LEU A 79 10.25 -4.82 17.49
N THR A 80 10.51 -6.03 17.03
CA THR A 80 9.91 -6.57 15.80
C THR A 80 8.39 -6.62 15.94
N GLU A 81 7.88 -7.13 17.05
CA GLU A 81 6.44 -7.21 17.28
C GLU A 81 5.79 -5.83 17.37
N ALA A 82 6.47 -4.87 17.98
CA ALA A 82 5.96 -3.51 18.06
C ALA A 82 5.83 -2.91 16.65
N CYS A 83 6.83 -3.11 15.80
CA CYS A 83 6.79 -2.62 14.43
C CYS A 83 5.69 -3.28 13.62
N MET A 84 5.46 -4.58 13.80
CA MET A 84 4.44 -5.32 13.07
C MET A 84 3.03 -4.81 13.34
N ARG A 85 2.80 -4.21 14.50
CA ARG A 85 1.48 -3.66 14.81
C ARG A 85 1.06 -2.53 13.88
N PHE A 86 2.03 -1.86 13.28
CA PHE A 86 1.77 -0.73 12.38
C PHE A 86 1.73 -1.14 10.92
N ILE A 87 1.94 -2.41 10.62
CA ILE A 87 1.97 -2.92 9.24
C ILE A 87 1.09 -4.17 9.15
N PRO A 88 -0.24 -4.02 9.30
CA PRO A 88 -1.14 -5.19 9.35
C PRO A 88 -1.15 -6.01 8.07
N ILE A 89 -0.84 -5.41 6.94
CA ILE A 89 -0.85 -6.10 5.66
C ILE A 89 0.21 -7.20 5.57
N ILE A 90 1.23 -7.14 6.41
CA ILE A 90 2.30 -8.15 6.41
C ILE A 90 1.84 -9.44 7.07
N LYS A 91 0.84 -9.36 7.93
CA LYS A 91 0.29 -10.52 8.62
C LYS A 91 -0.60 -11.39 7.73
N ALA A 92 -1.07 -10.85 6.64
CA ALA A 92 -2.00 -11.55 5.74
C ALA A 92 -1.30 -12.56 4.82
#